data_50f9995afb96ba22fe22d0e662bcd26c
#
_entry.id   50f9995afb96ba22fe22d0e662bcd26c
#
_cell.length_a   1.000
_cell.length_b   1.000
_cell.length_c   1.000
_cell.angle_alpha   90.00
_cell.angle_beta   90.00
_cell.angle_gamma   90.00
#
_symmetry.space_group_name_H-M   'P 1'
#
loop_
_entity.id
_entity.type
_entity.pdbx_description
1 polymer ?
#
loop_
_entity_poly.entity_id
_entity_poly.type
_entity_poly.pdbx_seq_one_letter_code
_entity_poly.pdbx_strand_id
1 'polypeptide(L)'
;CWKKIKMYPTYKKFYYKPLPKFIEIKKSSIEGSGLFAVEDIDKDVEIGMSHIKVPIIEGYIRTSIGGFLNHSDNNNCQLSLEFDWDDYRTYHVYTIKKIQKGQELTLNYYEDDLNYGD
;
A
#
# COMPACT_ATOMS: atom_id res chain seq x y z
N CYS A 1 -8.22 17.73 31.88
CA CYS A 1 -7.91 17.38 31.59
C CYS A 1 -7.48 17.06 30.92
N TRP A 2 -7.32 17.22 30.50
CA TRP A 2 -6.91 16.81 29.86
C TRP A 2 -6.60 15.84 29.92
N LYS A 3 -7.13 15.54 30.31
CA LYS A 3 -7.03 14.61 30.27
C LYS A 3 -6.89 14.15 29.13
N LYS A 4 -6.80 14.88 28.30
CA LYS A 4 -6.34 14.59 27.20
C LYS A 4 -5.36 13.67 27.33
N ILE A 5 -4.98 13.57 28.31
CA ILE A 5 -4.08 12.59 28.77
C ILE A 5 -4.51 11.23 28.37
N LYS A 6 -5.79 10.98 28.43
CA LYS A 6 -6.30 9.68 28.02
C LYS A 6 -6.07 9.40 26.56
N MET A 7 -5.90 10.43 25.79
CA MET A 7 -5.68 10.24 24.37
C MET A 7 -4.33 9.61 24.11
N TYR A 8 -3.37 9.82 24.97
CA TYR A 8 -2.04 9.30 24.72
C TYR A 8 -1.96 7.79 24.67
N PRO A 9 -2.60 7.06 25.59
CA PRO A 9 -2.62 5.62 25.47
C PRO A 9 -3.32 5.17 24.19
N THR A 10 -4.40 5.85 23.84
CA THR A 10 -5.13 5.53 22.62
C THR A 10 -4.28 5.82 21.40
N TYR A 11 -3.60 6.96 21.41
CA TYR A 11 -2.73 7.34 20.33
C TYR A 11 -1.64 6.29 20.12
N LYS A 12 -1.05 5.81 21.18
CA LYS A 12 0.00 4.81 21.06
C LYS A 12 -0.52 3.50 20.48
N LYS A 13 -1.75 3.14 20.78
CA LYS A 13 -2.34 1.94 20.26
C LYS A 13 -2.61 2.02 18.77
N PHE A 14 -2.91 3.21 18.29
CA PHE A 14 -3.31 3.41 16.92
C PHE A 14 -2.29 4.14 16.09
N TYR A 15 -1.05 4.21 16.56
CA TYR A 15 -0.08 4.90 15.76
C TYR A 15 0.13 4.16 14.44
N TYR A 16 0.47 4.93 13.43
CA TYR A 16 0.57 4.43 12.08
C TYR A 16 1.71 3.43 11.93
N LYS A 17 1.41 2.32 11.29
CA LYS A 17 2.41 1.33 10.93
C LYS A 17 2.49 1.31 9.40
N PRO A 18 3.62 1.69 8.85
CA PRO A 18 3.72 1.78 7.38
C PRO A 18 3.62 0.44 6.67
N LEU A 19 3.95 -0.65 7.34
CA LEU A 19 3.87 -1.98 6.73
C LEU A 19 3.17 -2.96 7.66
N PRO A 20 2.33 -3.85 7.12
CA PRO A 20 1.79 -4.94 7.91
C PRO A 20 2.90 -5.93 8.27
N LYS A 21 2.65 -6.75 9.28
CA LYS A 21 3.65 -7.69 9.78
C LYS A 21 4.11 -8.70 8.75
N PHE A 22 3.27 -9.02 7.79
CA PHE A 22 3.55 -10.07 6.82
C PHE A 22 4.24 -9.55 5.56
N ILE A 23 4.69 -8.30 5.57
CA ILE A 23 5.37 -7.66 4.43
C ILE A 23 6.69 -7.08 4.91
N GLU A 24 7.72 -7.19 4.10
CA GLU A 24 9.00 -6.55 4.37
C GLU A 24 9.57 -5.92 3.11
N ILE A 25 10.43 -4.93 3.27
CA ILE A 25 11.11 -4.27 2.15
C ILE A 25 12.45 -4.94 1.99
N LYS A 26 12.75 -5.39 0.76
CA LYS A 26 14.03 -5.99 0.43
C LYS A 26 14.45 -5.57 -0.96
N LYS A 27 15.70 -5.87 -1.30
CA LYS A 27 16.19 -5.60 -2.64
C LYS A 27 15.41 -6.45 -3.64
N SER A 28 14.96 -5.81 -4.72
CA SER A 28 14.14 -6.46 -5.74
C SER A 28 15.00 -6.88 -6.92
N SER A 29 14.62 -7.98 -7.57
CA SER A 29 15.23 -8.37 -8.83
C SER A 29 14.65 -7.57 -9.99
N ILE A 30 13.53 -6.87 -9.76
CA ILE A 30 12.90 -6.05 -10.79
C ILE A 30 13.58 -4.69 -10.84
N GLU A 31 13.52 -3.97 -9.74
CA GLU A 31 14.14 -2.65 -9.66
C GLU A 31 14.26 -2.22 -8.20
N GLY A 32 15.45 -1.74 -7.82
CA GLY A 32 15.67 -1.17 -6.49
C GLY A 32 15.20 -2.06 -5.37
N SER A 33 14.35 -1.50 -4.51
CA SER A 33 13.72 -2.23 -3.42
C SER A 33 12.29 -2.59 -3.77
N GLY A 34 11.75 -3.62 -3.12
CA GLY A 34 10.38 -4.05 -3.34
C GLY A 34 9.76 -4.55 -2.05
N LEU A 35 8.47 -4.86 -2.11
CA LEU A 35 7.74 -5.44 -0.99
C LEU A 35 7.69 -6.95 -1.17
N PHE A 36 8.02 -7.68 -0.12
CA PHE A 36 8.07 -9.13 -0.16
C PHE A 36 7.23 -9.75 0.94
N ALA A 37 6.62 -10.88 0.65
CA ALA A 37 5.82 -11.60 1.63
C ALA A 37 6.73 -12.31 2.63
N VAL A 38 6.49 -12.09 3.92
CA VAL A 38 7.23 -12.75 4.98
C VAL A 38 6.64 -14.13 5.26
N GLU A 39 5.38 -14.30 4.90
CA GLU A 39 4.67 -15.56 5.04
C GLU A 39 3.68 -15.66 3.88
N ASP A 40 3.03 -16.81 3.73
CA ASP A 40 2.04 -16.96 2.66
C ASP A 40 0.88 -16.01 2.89
N ILE A 41 0.40 -15.40 1.81
CA ILE A 41 -0.73 -14.48 1.86
C ILE A 41 -1.81 -15.01 0.93
N ASP A 42 -3.03 -15.11 1.44
CA ASP A 42 -4.14 -15.59 0.63
C ASP A 42 -4.59 -14.56 -0.39
N LYS A 43 -5.41 -14.99 -1.32
CA LYS A 43 -6.06 -14.12 -2.29
C LYS A 43 -7.06 -13.22 -1.56
N ASP A 44 -7.27 -12.02 -2.10
CA ASP A 44 -8.24 -11.03 -1.59
C ASP A 44 -7.91 -10.50 -0.20
N VAL A 45 -6.65 -10.44 0.12
CA VAL A 45 -6.18 -9.86 1.39
C VAL A 45 -5.76 -8.42 1.15
N GLU A 46 -6.22 -7.52 2.01
CA GLU A 46 -5.81 -6.13 1.94
C GLU A 46 -4.41 -5.98 2.50
N ILE A 47 -3.53 -5.37 1.70
CA ILE A 47 -2.17 -5.07 2.14
C ILE A 47 -2.14 -3.74 2.88
N GLY A 48 -2.89 -2.75 2.37
CA GLY A 48 -2.99 -1.46 3.02
C GLY A 48 -3.14 -0.32 2.03
N MET A 49 -3.17 0.90 2.58
CA MET A 49 -3.31 2.10 1.77
C MET A 49 -2.01 2.39 1.04
N SER A 50 -2.09 2.62 -0.26
CA SER A 50 -0.90 2.82 -1.09
C SER A 50 -0.80 4.21 -1.67
N HIS A 51 -1.91 4.81 -2.06
CA HIS A 51 -1.91 6.11 -2.75
C HIS A 51 -3.00 7.01 -2.19
N ILE A 52 -2.70 8.30 -2.12
CA ILE A 52 -3.62 9.31 -1.61
C ILE A 52 -3.65 10.48 -2.59
N LYS A 53 -4.84 10.94 -2.93
CA LYS A 53 -5.02 12.14 -3.74
C LYS A 53 -5.68 13.20 -2.88
N VAL A 54 -5.14 14.42 -2.92
CA VAL A 54 -5.77 15.57 -2.26
C VAL A 54 -5.94 16.67 -3.29
N PRO A 55 -6.91 17.60 -3.10
CA PRO A 55 -7.29 18.56 -4.16
C PRO A 55 -6.19 19.46 -4.65
N ILE A 56 -5.30 19.91 -3.77
CA ILE A 56 -4.31 20.91 -4.16
C ILE A 56 -3.02 20.36 -4.72
N ILE A 57 -2.91 19.03 -4.78
CA ILE A 57 -1.70 18.38 -5.27
C ILE A 57 -2.03 17.62 -6.55
N GLU A 58 -1.22 17.83 -7.59
CA GLU A 58 -1.34 17.02 -8.79
C GLU A 58 -0.69 15.68 -8.54
N GLY A 59 -1.24 14.65 -9.14
CA GLY A 59 -0.73 13.30 -8.97
C GLY A 59 -1.12 12.72 -7.63
N TYR A 60 -0.34 11.75 -7.18
CA TYR A 60 -0.66 10.98 -5.99
C TYR A 60 0.48 10.98 -5.00
N ILE A 61 0.12 11.01 -3.71
CA ILE A 61 1.07 10.82 -2.63
C ILE A 61 1.16 9.32 -2.40
N ARG A 62 2.37 8.77 -2.35
CA ARG A 62 2.57 7.35 -2.12
C ARG A 62 2.93 7.11 -0.67
N THR A 63 2.29 6.09 -0.09
CA THR A 63 2.70 5.61 1.23
C THR A 63 3.91 4.70 1.06
N SER A 64 4.41 4.12 2.15
CA SER A 64 5.51 3.16 2.08
C SER A 64 5.11 1.95 1.23
N ILE A 65 3.83 1.58 1.23
CA ILE A 65 3.36 0.47 0.41
C ILE A 65 3.41 0.87 -1.06
N GLY A 66 2.79 2.01 -1.41
CA GLY A 66 2.74 2.43 -2.81
C GLY A 66 4.09 2.77 -3.39
N GLY A 67 5.02 3.23 -2.55
CA GLY A 67 6.34 3.64 -3.02
C GLY A 67 7.27 2.49 -3.37
N PHE A 68 7.00 1.29 -2.85
CA PHE A 68 7.88 0.14 -3.07
C PHE A 68 7.26 -0.99 -3.87
N LEU A 69 6.05 -0.80 -4.40
CA LEU A 69 5.44 -1.81 -5.26
C LEU A 69 5.98 -1.66 -6.67
N ASN A 70 6.62 -2.69 -7.16
CA ASN A 70 7.17 -2.70 -8.50
C ASN A 70 6.16 -3.21 -9.52
N HIS A 71 6.43 -2.92 -10.78
CA HIS A 71 5.56 -3.32 -11.89
C HIS A 71 5.87 -4.73 -12.36
N SER A 72 4.84 -5.49 -12.67
CA SER A 72 4.97 -6.77 -13.36
C SER A 72 3.73 -7.00 -14.20
N ASP A 73 3.91 -7.54 -15.40
CA ASP A 73 2.78 -7.94 -16.22
C ASP A 73 2.07 -9.15 -15.62
N ASN A 74 2.79 -9.91 -14.80
CA ASN A 74 2.22 -11.04 -14.07
C ASN A 74 2.05 -10.65 -12.61
N ASN A 75 1.32 -9.56 -12.40
CA ASN A 75 1.13 -8.98 -11.07
C ASN A 75 0.28 -9.86 -10.16
N ASN A 76 0.54 -9.75 -8.87
CA ASN A 76 -0.22 -10.50 -7.86
C ASN A 76 -1.04 -9.61 -6.95
N CYS A 77 -1.01 -8.30 -7.17
CA CYS A 77 -1.79 -7.34 -6.41
C CYS A 77 -2.50 -6.37 -7.35
N GLN A 78 -3.50 -5.70 -6.83
CA GLN A 78 -4.28 -4.73 -7.59
C GLN A 78 -4.74 -3.62 -6.66
N LEU A 79 -4.90 -2.41 -7.22
CA LEU A 79 -5.41 -1.28 -6.46
C LEU A 79 -6.92 -1.27 -6.44
N SER A 80 -7.47 -0.75 -5.36
CA SER A 80 -8.91 -0.53 -5.22
C SER A 80 -9.14 0.88 -4.70
N LEU A 81 -10.05 1.61 -5.33
CA LEU A 81 -10.44 2.94 -4.89
C LEU A 81 -11.39 2.78 -3.69
N GLU A 82 -10.93 3.18 -2.52
CA GLU A 82 -11.68 2.95 -1.28
C GLU A 82 -12.43 4.19 -0.81
N PHE A 83 -11.95 5.38 -1.15
CA PHE A 83 -12.58 6.62 -0.76
C PHE A 83 -12.49 7.59 -1.93
N ASP A 84 -13.60 8.25 -2.26
CA ASP A 84 -13.64 9.19 -3.37
C ASP A 84 -14.69 10.26 -3.09
N TRP A 85 -14.27 11.41 -2.60
CA TRP A 85 -15.17 12.50 -2.29
C TRP A 85 -14.43 13.83 -2.40
N ASP A 86 -15.01 14.77 -3.17
CA ASP A 86 -14.50 16.14 -3.28
C ASP A 86 -13.01 16.19 -3.65
N ASP A 87 -12.63 15.34 -4.58
CA ASP A 87 -11.26 15.22 -5.10
C ASP A 87 -10.26 14.69 -4.07
N TYR A 88 -10.75 14.13 -2.97
CA TYR A 88 -9.94 13.32 -2.07
C TYR A 88 -10.15 11.87 -2.45
N ARG A 89 -9.06 11.13 -2.61
CA ARG A 89 -9.15 9.70 -2.95
C ARG A 89 -8.12 8.91 -2.19
N THR A 90 -8.49 7.70 -1.80
CA THR A 90 -7.53 6.75 -1.26
C THR A 90 -7.62 5.46 -2.03
N TYR A 91 -6.45 4.89 -2.31
CA TYR A 91 -6.35 3.60 -2.97
C TYR A 91 -5.67 2.62 -2.04
N HIS A 92 -6.18 1.41 -2.01
CA HIS A 92 -5.62 0.34 -1.20
C HIS A 92 -5.21 -0.80 -2.10
N VAL A 93 -4.23 -1.58 -1.65
CA VAL A 93 -3.69 -2.71 -2.40
C VAL A 93 -4.28 -3.99 -1.86
N TYR A 94 -4.74 -4.84 -2.77
CA TYR A 94 -5.28 -6.16 -2.44
C TYR A 94 -4.57 -7.21 -3.26
N THR A 95 -4.41 -8.39 -2.69
CA THR A 95 -3.88 -9.53 -3.44
C THR A 95 -4.96 -10.06 -4.38
N ILE A 96 -4.56 -10.43 -5.60
CA ILE A 96 -5.49 -11.02 -6.57
C ILE A 96 -5.23 -12.50 -6.79
N LYS A 97 -4.22 -13.03 -6.13
CA LYS A 97 -3.92 -14.45 -6.12
C LYS A 97 -3.11 -14.75 -4.87
N LYS A 98 -2.98 -16.00 -4.53
CA LYS A 98 -2.18 -16.39 -3.37
C LYS A 98 -0.72 -16.01 -3.63
N ILE A 99 -0.08 -15.45 -2.61
CA ILE A 99 1.33 -15.08 -2.67
C ILE A 99 2.06 -15.95 -1.67
N GLN A 100 3.14 -16.59 -2.14
CA GLN A 100 3.91 -17.46 -1.28
C GLN A 100 5.00 -16.69 -0.56
N LYS A 101 5.38 -17.18 0.61
CA LYS A 101 6.46 -16.60 1.38
C LYS A 101 7.67 -16.37 0.48
N GLY A 102 8.24 -15.19 0.55
CA GLY A 102 9.41 -14.83 -0.24
C GLY A 102 9.13 -14.24 -1.59
N GLN A 103 7.88 -14.24 -2.04
CA GLN A 103 7.54 -13.65 -3.33
C GLN A 103 7.39 -12.14 -3.20
N GLU A 104 7.73 -11.44 -4.27
CA GLU A 104 7.56 -9.99 -4.32
C GLU A 104 6.12 -9.64 -4.69
N LEU A 105 5.56 -8.62 -4.03
CA LEU A 105 4.25 -8.07 -4.35
C LEU A 105 4.41 -7.08 -5.49
N THR A 106 3.57 -7.22 -6.52
CA THR A 106 3.68 -6.40 -7.72
C THR A 106 2.32 -5.92 -8.19
N LEU A 107 2.33 -4.78 -8.87
CA LEU A 107 1.16 -4.20 -9.51
C LEU A 107 1.38 -4.18 -11.02
N ASN A 108 0.31 -4.08 -11.78
CA ASN A 108 0.42 -3.74 -13.18
C ASN A 108 0.04 -2.26 -13.31
N TYR A 109 1.04 -1.42 -13.50
CA TYR A 109 0.83 0.03 -13.54
C TYR A 109 -0.17 0.46 -14.62
N TYR A 110 -0.18 -0.26 -15.71
CA TYR A 110 -1.04 0.11 -16.83
C TYR A 110 -2.50 -0.26 -16.59
N GLU A 111 -2.74 -1.36 -15.88
CA GLU A 111 -4.10 -1.79 -15.57
C GLU A 111 -4.76 -0.91 -14.52
N ASP A 112 -3.96 -0.42 -13.59
CA ASP A 112 -4.49 0.39 -12.48
C ASP A 112 -4.81 1.82 -12.89
N ASP A 113 -4.36 2.22 -14.08
CA ASP A 113 -4.69 3.53 -14.65
C ASP A 113 -4.38 4.70 -13.74
N LEU A 114 -3.29 4.63 -13.01
CA LEU A 114 -2.78 5.73 -12.22
C LEU A 114 -1.64 6.40 -12.98
N ASN A 115 -1.50 7.71 -12.79
CA ASN A 115 -0.44 8.47 -13.45
C ASN A 115 0.83 8.40 -12.62
N TYR A 116 1.54 7.32 -12.75
CA TYR A 116 2.74 7.11 -11.93
C TYR A 116 3.88 8.04 -12.28
N GLY A 117 3.88 8.58 -13.48
CA GLY A 117 4.95 9.45 -13.91
C GLY A 117 4.69 10.93 -13.73
N ASP A 118 3.54 11.27 -13.24
CA ASP A 118 3.12 12.69 -13.15
C ASP A 118 3.54 13.34 -11.86
#